data_06b9e60e451bd2fe6a141fc8ffceb617
#
_entry.id   06b9e60e451bd2fe6a141fc8ffceb617
#
_cell.length_a   1.000
_cell.length_b   1.000
_cell.length_c   1.000
_cell.angle_alpha   90.00
_cell.angle_beta   90.00
_cell.angle_gamma   90.00
#
_symmetry.space_group_name_H-M   'P 1'
#
loop_
_entity.id
_entity.type
_entity.pdbx_description
1 polymer ?
#
loop_
_entity_poly.entity_id
_entity_poly.type
_entity_poly.pdbx_seq_one_letter_code
_entity_poly.pdbx_strand_id
1 'polypeptide(L)'
;MIQSEFKKRRKQLLQQIGKNNIALIGSASTRTRNRDVDYPFRQDSDFYYLTGFNEPDSLAVFIPGREQGEYILFCREFDEKKALWEGAHAGLEGATTHFEADDSFPIDDLDEILPGMLENKHKVFYPMGKDSELDHRLLDWINHLRGQSRTGVNAPGELVSLEHILHEMRLFKSAAELKLMRIAAEVSANAHVKAMQTCKPGLFEYQIEAEIIHHFIQNGLRAVAYPSIVAAGKNACTLHYTENVDKLKSGDGKLG
;
A
#
# COMPACT_ATOMS: atom_id res chain seq x y z
N MET A 1 5.96 0.95 -12.23
CA MET A 1 4.86 1.68 -12.91
C MET A 1 5.38 3.09 -13.17
N ILE A 2 4.94 3.79 -14.22
CA ILE A 2 5.39 5.15 -14.53
C ILE A 2 4.52 6.20 -13.82
N GLN A 3 5.09 7.35 -13.48
CA GLN A 3 4.40 8.40 -12.71
C GLN A 3 3.10 8.90 -13.37
N SER A 4 3.03 8.92 -14.70
CA SER A 4 1.83 9.32 -15.43
C SER A 4 0.59 8.46 -15.11
N GLU A 5 0.75 7.18 -14.74
CA GLU A 5 -0.38 6.33 -14.32
C GLU A 5 -0.92 6.77 -12.96
N PHE A 6 -0.05 7.07 -12.00
CA PHE A 6 -0.48 7.58 -10.69
C PHE A 6 -1.17 8.94 -10.82
N LYS A 7 -0.61 9.85 -11.63
CA LYS A 7 -1.22 11.16 -11.91
C LYS A 7 -2.62 11.05 -12.51
N LYS A 8 -2.82 10.12 -13.47
CA LYS A 8 -4.12 9.85 -14.07
C LYS A 8 -5.14 9.40 -13.01
N ARG A 9 -4.74 8.50 -12.10
CA ARG A 9 -5.60 7.99 -11.03
C ARG A 9 -5.94 9.09 -10.02
N ARG A 10 -4.98 9.91 -9.61
CA ARG A 10 -5.22 11.07 -8.75
C ARG A 10 -6.23 12.03 -9.37
N LYS A 11 -6.07 12.35 -10.66
CA LYS A 11 -7.03 13.19 -11.39
C LYS A 11 -8.44 12.58 -11.42
N GLN A 12 -8.55 11.29 -11.61
CA GLN A 12 -9.83 10.59 -11.60
C GLN A 12 -10.48 10.64 -10.21
N LEU A 13 -9.70 10.43 -9.14
CA LEU A 13 -10.17 10.56 -7.76
C LEU A 13 -10.69 11.97 -7.48
N LEU A 14 -9.88 12.99 -7.79
CA LEU A 14 -10.25 14.40 -7.59
C LEU A 14 -11.57 14.77 -8.28
N GLN A 15 -11.80 14.24 -9.48
CA GLN A 15 -13.09 14.43 -10.19
C GLN A 15 -14.26 13.77 -9.49
N GLN A 16 -14.06 12.58 -8.90
CA GLN A 16 -15.14 11.84 -8.23
C GLN A 16 -15.50 12.41 -6.87
N ILE A 17 -14.52 12.84 -6.08
CA ILE A 17 -14.80 13.45 -4.78
C ILE A 17 -15.41 14.86 -4.93
N GLY A 18 -15.09 15.59 -6.00
CA GLY A 18 -15.68 16.89 -6.32
C GLY A 18 -15.19 18.05 -5.45
N LYS A 19 -15.50 19.28 -5.87
CA LYS A 19 -15.06 20.51 -5.17
C LYS A 19 -15.62 20.60 -3.75
N ASN A 20 -14.92 21.37 -2.91
CA ASN A 20 -15.25 21.60 -1.49
C ASN A 20 -15.23 20.33 -0.64
N ASN A 21 -14.61 19.28 -1.09
CA ASN A 21 -14.39 18.05 -0.34
C ASN A 21 -12.88 17.79 -0.21
N ILE A 22 -12.53 16.85 0.66
CA ILE A 22 -11.16 16.41 0.90
C ILE A 22 -11.12 14.89 0.99
N ALA A 23 -10.07 14.28 0.46
CA ALA A 23 -9.81 12.85 0.67
C ALA A 23 -8.48 12.65 1.39
N LEU A 24 -8.46 11.72 2.33
CA LEU A 24 -7.32 11.35 3.14
C LEU A 24 -7.05 9.86 2.99
N ILE A 25 -5.79 9.49 2.83
CA ILE A 25 -5.39 8.08 2.84
C ILE A 25 -4.00 7.92 3.45
N GLY A 26 -3.92 7.11 4.50
CA GLY A 26 -2.66 6.78 5.18
C GLY A 26 -1.87 5.69 4.45
N SER A 27 -0.56 5.76 4.55
CA SER A 27 0.33 4.66 4.21
C SER A 27 0.23 3.52 5.22
N ALA A 28 0.80 2.36 4.90
CA ALA A 28 1.10 1.37 5.92
C ALA A 28 2.21 1.87 6.85
N SER A 29 2.18 1.41 8.11
CA SER A 29 3.27 1.58 9.06
C SER A 29 4.18 0.36 9.08
N THR A 30 5.42 0.52 9.53
CA THR A 30 6.31 -0.61 9.83
C THR A 30 5.73 -1.46 10.95
N ARG A 31 6.02 -2.76 10.94
CA ARG A 31 5.56 -3.70 11.97
C ARG A 31 6.73 -4.48 12.53
N THR A 32 6.96 -4.35 13.81
CA THR A 32 8.01 -5.06 14.50
C THR A 32 7.71 -6.56 14.54
N ARG A 33 8.67 -7.36 14.10
CA ARG A 33 8.65 -8.82 14.19
C ARG A 33 9.16 -9.29 15.55
N ASN A 34 10.30 -8.75 15.97
CA ASN A 34 10.93 -9.11 17.23
C ASN A 34 11.93 -8.03 17.64
N ARG A 35 11.71 -7.39 18.79
CA ARG A 35 12.55 -6.33 19.37
C ARG A 35 12.82 -5.20 18.37
N ASP A 36 14.03 -5.16 17.79
CA ASP A 36 14.54 -4.18 16.83
C ASP A 36 14.52 -4.68 15.38
N VAL A 37 13.91 -5.84 15.12
CA VAL A 37 13.78 -6.43 13.78
C VAL A 37 12.35 -6.32 13.29
N ASP A 38 12.15 -5.65 12.17
CA ASP A 38 10.84 -5.48 11.54
C ASP A 38 10.54 -6.59 10.51
N TYR A 39 9.25 -6.77 10.24
CA TYR A 39 8.81 -7.50 9.05
C TYR A 39 9.18 -6.70 7.79
N PRO A 40 9.41 -7.38 6.64
CA PRO A 40 9.54 -6.68 5.37
C PRO A 40 8.37 -5.73 5.15
N PHE A 41 8.68 -4.46 4.86
CA PHE A 41 7.65 -3.44 4.64
C PHE A 41 6.79 -3.77 3.42
N ARG A 42 5.50 -3.64 3.56
CA ARG A 42 4.51 -3.77 2.49
C ARG A 42 3.56 -2.59 2.53
N GLN A 43 3.64 -1.75 1.50
CA GLN A 43 2.79 -0.57 1.40
C GLN A 43 1.31 -0.95 1.28
N ASP A 44 0.44 -0.11 1.82
CA ASP A 44 -1.00 -0.17 1.59
C ASP A 44 -1.31 -0.09 0.10
N SER A 45 -2.19 -0.97 -0.37
CA SER A 45 -2.44 -1.11 -1.80
C SER A 45 -3.16 0.08 -2.41
N ASP A 46 -4.05 0.73 -1.66
CA ASP A 46 -4.83 1.88 -2.14
C ASP A 46 -3.99 3.16 -2.09
N PHE A 47 -3.21 3.32 -1.02
CA PHE A 47 -2.22 4.41 -0.93
C PHE A 47 -1.22 4.33 -2.08
N TYR A 48 -0.62 3.14 -2.30
CA TYR A 48 0.31 2.95 -3.42
C TYR A 48 -0.33 3.16 -4.79
N TYR A 49 -1.59 2.72 -4.95
CA TYR A 49 -2.34 2.88 -6.20
C TYR A 49 -2.47 4.34 -6.62
N LEU A 50 -2.61 5.26 -5.67
CA LEU A 50 -2.75 6.70 -5.93
C LEU A 50 -1.42 7.43 -6.01
N THR A 51 -0.45 7.04 -5.19
CA THR A 51 0.77 7.84 -4.97
C THR A 51 2.01 7.26 -5.63
N GLY A 52 2.12 5.94 -5.70
CA GLY A 52 3.37 5.25 -6.02
C GLY A 52 4.44 5.38 -4.94
N PHE A 53 4.14 6.06 -3.83
CA PHE A 53 5.06 6.29 -2.73
C PHE A 53 5.16 5.05 -1.86
N ASN A 54 6.36 4.51 -1.71
CA ASN A 54 6.58 3.21 -1.05
C ASN A 54 7.34 3.34 0.28
N GLU A 55 7.04 4.40 1.04
CA GLU A 55 7.60 4.60 2.37
C GLU A 55 6.50 4.58 3.43
N PRO A 56 6.81 4.14 4.66
CA PRO A 56 5.84 4.13 5.76
C PRO A 56 5.56 5.53 6.30
N ASP A 57 4.63 5.60 7.25
CA ASP A 57 4.35 6.76 8.09
C ASP A 57 4.10 8.03 7.28
N SER A 58 3.15 7.94 6.35
CA SER A 58 2.82 9.00 5.42
C SER A 58 1.31 9.13 5.24
N LEU A 59 0.84 10.34 4.90
CA LEU A 59 -0.56 10.61 4.60
C LEU A 59 -0.65 11.37 3.27
N ALA A 60 -1.44 10.86 2.34
CA ALA A 60 -1.79 11.58 1.12
C ALA A 60 -3.12 12.31 1.30
N VAL A 61 -3.14 13.57 0.90
CA VAL A 61 -4.29 14.46 0.98
C VAL A 61 -4.64 14.96 -0.42
N PHE A 62 -5.93 14.90 -0.78
CA PHE A 62 -6.43 15.32 -2.08
C PHE A 62 -7.52 16.36 -1.88
N ILE A 63 -7.32 17.58 -2.43
CA ILE A 63 -8.22 18.72 -2.27
C ILE A 63 -8.54 19.32 -3.64
N PRO A 64 -9.67 18.96 -4.27
CA PRO A 64 -10.03 19.49 -5.59
C PRO A 64 -10.16 20.99 -5.61
N GLY A 65 -9.43 21.66 -6.52
CA GLY A 65 -9.46 23.11 -6.71
C GLY A 65 -8.66 23.92 -5.69
N ARG A 66 -7.77 23.31 -4.90
CA ARG A 66 -6.81 24.06 -4.06
C ARG A 66 -5.79 24.78 -4.95
N GLU A 67 -5.61 26.08 -4.74
CA GLU A 67 -4.75 26.94 -5.59
C GLU A 67 -3.27 26.52 -5.54
N GLN A 68 -2.78 26.10 -4.36
CA GLN A 68 -1.39 25.67 -4.14
C GLN A 68 -1.11 24.25 -4.65
N GLY A 69 -2.12 23.59 -5.24
CA GLY A 69 -2.04 22.23 -5.73
C GLY A 69 -3.02 21.28 -5.03
N GLU A 70 -3.43 20.24 -5.72
CA GLU A 70 -4.53 19.37 -5.31
C GLU A 70 -4.08 18.09 -4.60
N TYR A 71 -2.80 17.70 -4.78
CA TYR A 71 -2.20 16.52 -4.17
C TYR A 71 -1.08 16.92 -3.21
N ILE A 72 -1.29 16.66 -1.95
CA ILE A 72 -0.35 16.96 -0.85
C ILE A 72 0.11 15.65 -0.24
N LEU A 73 1.39 15.54 0.10
CA LEU A 73 1.96 14.39 0.78
C LEU A 73 2.62 14.80 2.09
N PHE A 74 2.10 14.30 3.20
CA PHE A 74 2.80 14.34 4.48
C PHE A 74 3.69 13.11 4.55
N CYS A 75 4.98 13.29 4.80
CA CYS A 75 5.95 12.20 4.86
C CYS A 75 7.11 12.54 5.80
N ARG A 76 7.97 11.58 6.04
CA ARG A 76 9.17 11.79 6.86
C ARG A 76 10.13 12.74 6.15
N GLU A 77 10.76 13.63 6.93
CA GLU A 77 11.86 14.45 6.43
C GLU A 77 13.08 13.58 6.11
N PHE A 78 13.92 14.08 5.20
CA PHE A 78 15.20 13.42 4.92
C PHE A 78 16.16 13.58 6.11
N ASP A 79 16.68 12.47 6.62
CA ASP A 79 17.65 12.41 7.71
C ASP A 79 18.89 11.63 7.23
N GLU A 80 20.02 12.33 7.10
CA GLU A 80 21.30 11.74 6.66
C GLU A 80 21.77 10.61 7.58
N LYS A 81 21.55 10.71 8.89
CA LYS A 81 21.96 9.68 9.86
C LYS A 81 21.12 8.41 9.69
N LYS A 82 19.82 8.56 9.56
CA LYS A 82 18.92 7.43 9.28
C LYS A 82 19.21 6.81 7.91
N ALA A 83 19.52 7.63 6.90
CA ALA A 83 19.86 7.14 5.57
C ALA A 83 21.08 6.21 5.53
N LEU A 84 22.03 6.38 6.45
CA LEU A 84 23.18 5.46 6.61
C LEU A 84 22.77 4.06 7.11
N TRP A 85 21.68 3.96 7.88
CA TRP A 85 21.23 2.70 8.47
C TRP A 85 20.11 2.03 7.67
N GLU A 86 19.17 2.81 7.17
CA GLU A 86 17.91 2.34 6.59
C GLU A 86 17.86 2.49 5.05
N GLY A 87 18.84 3.19 4.47
CA GLY A 87 18.83 3.61 3.07
C GLY A 87 18.21 5.01 2.89
N ALA A 88 18.35 5.56 1.69
CA ALA A 88 17.86 6.90 1.38
C ALA A 88 16.32 6.91 1.35
N HIS A 89 15.75 7.93 2.00
CA HIS A 89 14.33 8.25 1.95
C HIS A 89 14.11 9.42 0.98
N ALA A 90 12.90 9.51 0.43
CA ALA A 90 12.55 10.58 -0.51
C ALA A 90 12.61 11.96 0.15
N GLY A 91 12.17 12.08 1.39
CA GLY A 91 12.00 13.35 2.07
C GLY A 91 10.98 14.25 1.37
N LEU A 92 10.87 15.49 1.81
CA LEU A 92 9.91 16.45 1.26
C LEU A 92 10.24 16.80 -0.21
N GLU A 93 11.51 16.98 -0.53
CA GLU A 93 11.94 17.27 -1.90
C GLU A 93 11.64 16.12 -2.86
N GLY A 94 11.92 14.87 -2.45
CA GLY A 94 11.61 13.71 -3.25
C GLY A 94 10.11 13.48 -3.43
N ALA A 95 9.28 13.83 -2.43
CA ALA A 95 7.83 13.77 -2.52
C ALA A 95 7.30 14.65 -3.67
N THR A 96 7.85 15.83 -3.84
CA THR A 96 7.47 16.76 -4.92
C THR A 96 8.12 16.41 -6.26
N THR A 97 9.43 16.12 -6.28
CA THR A 97 10.18 15.93 -7.54
C THR A 97 9.99 14.56 -8.17
N HIS A 98 9.93 13.49 -7.34
CA HIS A 98 9.84 12.10 -7.83
C HIS A 98 8.42 11.55 -7.81
N PHE A 99 7.59 11.98 -6.85
CA PHE A 99 6.22 11.46 -6.70
C PHE A 99 5.14 12.46 -7.13
N GLU A 100 5.56 13.62 -7.67
CA GLU A 100 4.67 14.65 -8.23
C GLU A 100 3.60 15.12 -7.22
N ALA A 101 3.93 15.18 -5.93
CA ALA A 101 3.12 15.91 -4.98
C ALA A 101 3.23 17.41 -5.32
N ASP A 102 2.09 18.09 -5.33
CA ASP A 102 2.07 19.54 -5.57
C ASP A 102 2.64 20.30 -4.38
N ASP A 103 2.51 19.69 -3.18
CA ASP A 103 3.01 20.23 -1.92
C ASP A 103 3.40 19.09 -0.98
N SER A 104 4.33 19.32 -0.04
CA SER A 104 4.75 18.30 0.92
C SER A 104 5.10 18.90 2.27
N PHE A 105 4.74 18.18 3.35
CA PHE A 105 4.96 18.61 4.72
C PHE A 105 5.52 17.47 5.56
N PRO A 106 6.25 17.78 6.65
CA PRO A 106 6.64 16.77 7.63
C PRO A 106 5.40 16.06 8.21
N ILE A 107 5.50 14.75 8.35
CA ILE A 107 4.39 13.98 8.98
C ILE A 107 4.17 14.39 10.44
N ASP A 108 5.21 14.86 11.11
CA ASP A 108 5.16 15.31 12.49
C ASP A 108 4.32 16.59 12.65
N ASP A 109 4.20 17.41 11.59
CA ASP A 109 3.39 18.64 11.58
C ASP A 109 1.91 18.40 11.20
N LEU A 110 1.51 17.14 11.06
CA LEU A 110 0.17 16.76 10.59
C LEU A 110 -0.96 17.37 11.44
N ASP A 111 -0.81 17.37 12.77
CA ASP A 111 -1.83 17.88 13.69
C ASP A 111 -1.96 19.41 13.64
N GLU A 112 -0.92 20.12 13.22
CA GLU A 112 -0.94 21.58 13.07
C GLU A 112 -1.52 22.01 11.72
N ILE A 113 -1.20 21.29 10.66
CA ILE A 113 -1.49 21.71 9.28
C ILE A 113 -2.83 21.19 8.79
N LEU A 114 -3.16 19.92 9.04
CA LEU A 114 -4.33 19.28 8.46
C LEU A 114 -5.67 19.88 8.91
N PRO A 115 -5.86 20.33 10.17
CA PRO A 115 -7.10 21.02 10.56
C PRO A 115 -7.44 22.21 9.66
N GLY A 116 -6.45 23.03 9.28
CA GLY A 116 -6.66 24.13 8.35
C GLY A 116 -7.11 23.69 6.96
N MET A 117 -6.68 22.50 6.49
CA MET A 117 -7.12 21.94 5.22
C MET A 117 -8.56 21.40 5.27
N LEU A 118 -9.04 21.02 6.46
CA LEU A 118 -10.40 20.53 6.70
C LEU A 118 -11.42 21.67 6.83
N GLU A 119 -10.98 22.90 7.09
CA GLU A 119 -11.85 24.05 7.23
C GLU A 119 -12.74 24.24 5.99
N ASN A 120 -14.03 24.46 6.25
CA ASN A 120 -15.04 24.74 5.23
C ASN A 120 -15.16 23.65 4.13
N LYS A 121 -14.68 22.42 4.39
CA LYS A 121 -14.99 21.26 3.55
C LYS A 121 -16.35 20.69 3.94
N HIS A 122 -17.06 20.17 2.94
CA HIS A 122 -18.36 19.55 3.18
C HIS A 122 -18.20 18.08 3.62
N LYS A 123 -17.33 17.33 2.95
CA LYS A 123 -17.13 15.90 3.17
C LYS A 123 -15.65 15.56 3.29
N VAL A 124 -15.37 14.59 4.15
CA VAL A 124 -14.07 13.93 4.24
C VAL A 124 -14.23 12.50 3.72
N PHE A 125 -13.53 12.18 2.65
CA PHE A 125 -13.42 10.82 2.13
C PHE A 125 -12.19 10.15 2.73
N TYR A 126 -12.37 9.04 3.45
CA TYR A 126 -11.24 8.31 4.02
C TYR A 126 -11.62 6.85 4.32
N PRO A 127 -10.64 5.92 4.45
CA PRO A 127 -10.91 4.52 4.73
C PRO A 127 -11.17 4.29 6.22
N MET A 128 -12.40 4.56 6.68
CA MET A 128 -12.84 4.44 8.08
C MET A 128 -12.61 3.04 8.65
N GLY A 129 -12.08 2.96 9.87
CA GLY A 129 -11.89 1.71 10.60
C GLY A 129 -10.66 0.91 10.17
N LYS A 130 -9.89 1.39 9.19
CA LYS A 130 -8.66 0.76 8.72
C LYS A 130 -7.47 1.09 9.62
N ASP A 131 -7.42 2.31 10.10
CA ASP A 131 -6.42 2.83 11.01
C ASP A 131 -7.10 3.56 12.18
N SER A 132 -7.11 2.92 13.35
CA SER A 132 -7.77 3.46 14.54
C SER A 132 -7.14 4.74 15.07
N GLU A 133 -5.83 4.94 14.86
CA GLU A 133 -5.16 6.18 15.26
C GLU A 133 -5.60 7.33 14.36
N LEU A 134 -5.62 7.15 13.05
CA LEU A 134 -6.12 8.15 12.11
C LEU A 134 -7.61 8.46 12.34
N ASP A 135 -8.42 7.44 12.66
CA ASP A 135 -9.84 7.63 13.00
C ASP A 135 -10.02 8.59 14.19
N HIS A 136 -9.25 8.37 15.27
CA HIS A 136 -9.31 9.22 16.46
C HIS A 136 -8.81 10.64 16.15
N ARG A 137 -7.66 10.78 15.49
CA ARG A 137 -7.10 12.07 15.11
C ARG A 137 -8.07 12.89 14.25
N LEU A 138 -8.70 12.25 13.26
CA LEU A 138 -9.68 12.91 12.39
C LEU A 138 -10.88 13.45 13.18
N LEU A 139 -11.40 12.66 14.12
CA LEU A 139 -12.50 13.11 14.98
C LEU A 139 -12.09 14.27 15.89
N ASP A 140 -10.87 14.25 16.42
CA ASP A 140 -10.32 15.33 17.25
C ASP A 140 -10.16 16.63 16.44
N TRP A 141 -9.64 16.56 15.22
CA TRP A 141 -9.55 17.72 14.33
C TRP A 141 -10.93 18.30 13.99
N ILE A 142 -11.90 17.46 13.67
CA ILE A 142 -13.28 17.88 13.40
C ILE A 142 -13.90 18.54 14.63
N ASN A 143 -13.71 17.98 15.82
CA ASN A 143 -14.22 18.55 17.07
C ASN A 143 -13.54 19.88 17.42
N HIS A 144 -12.24 19.99 17.16
CA HIS A 144 -11.51 21.25 17.30
C HIS A 144 -12.13 22.34 16.41
N LEU A 145 -12.36 22.05 15.13
CA LEU A 145 -13.00 22.99 14.19
C LEU A 145 -14.44 23.36 14.61
N ARG A 146 -15.23 22.41 15.13
CA ARG A 146 -16.57 22.69 15.68
C ARG A 146 -16.52 23.70 16.82
N GLY A 147 -15.48 23.64 17.66
CA GLY A 147 -15.23 24.62 18.72
C GLY A 147 -14.99 26.04 18.19
N GLN A 148 -14.54 26.17 16.94
CA GLN A 148 -14.25 27.47 16.32
C GLN A 148 -15.42 28.04 15.50
N SER A 149 -16.59 27.47 15.55
CA SER A 149 -17.77 27.91 14.75
C SER A 149 -18.15 29.39 14.90
N ARG A 150 -17.85 30.00 16.04
CA ARG A 150 -18.08 31.44 16.27
C ARG A 150 -17.18 32.36 15.46
N THR A 151 -16.07 31.86 14.95
CA THR A 151 -15.11 32.60 14.08
C THR A 151 -15.45 32.48 12.60
N GLY A 152 -16.52 31.77 12.23
CA GLY A 152 -16.95 31.55 10.86
C GLY A 152 -16.33 30.28 10.21
N VAL A 153 -15.58 29.49 10.98
CA VAL A 153 -15.04 28.21 10.53
C VAL A 153 -16.12 27.14 10.60
N ASN A 154 -16.30 26.38 9.53
CA ASN A 154 -17.20 25.24 9.49
C ASN A 154 -16.40 23.93 9.40
N ALA A 155 -16.69 23.01 10.30
CA ALA A 155 -16.16 21.65 10.23
C ALA A 155 -16.90 20.83 9.17
N PRO A 156 -16.25 19.81 8.58
CA PRO A 156 -16.91 18.85 7.69
C PRO A 156 -18.13 18.20 8.36
N GLY A 157 -19.22 18.08 7.60
CA GLY A 157 -20.49 17.50 8.08
C GLY A 157 -20.66 16.03 7.79
N GLU A 158 -19.90 15.48 6.82
CA GLU A 158 -20.03 14.11 6.36
C GLU A 158 -18.67 13.41 6.31
N LEU A 159 -18.64 12.17 6.81
CA LEU A 159 -17.53 11.23 6.62
C LEU A 159 -17.98 10.16 5.65
N VAL A 160 -17.20 9.94 4.59
CA VAL A 160 -17.56 9.03 3.49
C VAL A 160 -16.44 8.02 3.28
N SER A 161 -16.79 6.75 3.14
CA SER A 161 -15.77 5.73 2.82
C SER A 161 -15.14 6.00 1.46
N LEU A 162 -13.82 6.14 1.44
CA LEU A 162 -13.03 6.28 0.21
C LEU A 162 -12.93 4.96 -0.55
N GLU A 163 -13.06 3.84 0.14
CA GLU A 163 -12.80 2.50 -0.41
C GLU A 163 -13.70 2.17 -1.60
N HIS A 164 -14.99 2.52 -1.55
CA HIS A 164 -15.89 2.21 -2.66
C HIS A 164 -15.48 2.90 -3.97
N ILE A 165 -14.95 4.13 -3.89
CA ILE A 165 -14.42 4.85 -5.07
C ILE A 165 -13.16 4.14 -5.58
N LEU A 166 -12.23 3.81 -4.69
CA LEU A 166 -10.97 3.17 -5.06
C LEU A 166 -11.17 1.75 -5.59
N HIS A 167 -12.08 0.99 -5.01
CA HIS A 167 -12.40 -0.36 -5.48
C HIS A 167 -12.98 -0.34 -6.89
N GLU A 168 -13.90 0.58 -7.19
CA GLU A 168 -14.42 0.76 -8.55
C GLU A 168 -13.33 1.20 -9.53
N MET A 169 -12.45 2.13 -9.14
CA MET A 169 -11.32 2.54 -9.97
C MET A 169 -10.35 1.40 -10.27
N ARG A 170 -10.17 0.46 -9.32
CA ARG A 170 -9.26 -0.69 -9.43
C ARG A 170 -9.90 -1.91 -10.12
N LEU A 171 -11.21 -1.91 -10.32
CA LEU A 171 -11.93 -3.03 -10.95
C LEU A 171 -11.42 -3.27 -12.38
N PHE A 172 -11.28 -2.21 -13.17
CA PHE A 172 -10.76 -2.27 -14.53
C PHE A 172 -9.27 -1.89 -14.57
N LYS A 173 -8.41 -2.84 -14.97
CA LYS A 173 -6.97 -2.68 -14.99
C LYS A 173 -6.51 -1.88 -16.21
N SER A 174 -5.61 -0.95 -16.00
CA SER A 174 -4.97 -0.20 -17.10
C SER A 174 -4.05 -1.09 -17.91
N ALA A 175 -3.66 -0.63 -19.10
CA ALA A 175 -2.69 -1.36 -19.93
C ALA A 175 -1.33 -1.58 -19.21
N ALA A 176 -0.92 -0.63 -18.38
CA ALA A 176 0.30 -0.74 -17.59
C ALA A 176 0.17 -1.81 -16.49
N GLU A 177 -0.97 -1.88 -15.81
CA GLU A 177 -1.27 -2.92 -14.83
C GLU A 177 -1.33 -4.29 -15.48
N LEU A 178 -2.04 -4.44 -16.61
CA LEU A 178 -2.12 -5.69 -17.36
C LEU A 178 -0.74 -6.18 -17.80
N LYS A 179 0.16 -5.27 -18.19
CA LYS A 179 1.54 -5.64 -18.53
C LYS A 179 2.27 -6.26 -17.35
N LEU A 180 2.18 -5.66 -16.17
CA LEU A 180 2.81 -6.19 -14.95
C LEU A 180 2.17 -7.52 -14.52
N MET A 181 0.86 -7.63 -14.61
CA MET A 181 0.15 -8.88 -14.30
C MET A 181 0.57 -10.02 -15.23
N ARG A 182 0.76 -9.75 -16.53
CA ARG A 182 1.25 -10.75 -17.49
C ARG A 182 2.66 -11.21 -17.16
N ILE A 183 3.56 -10.29 -16.81
CA ILE A 183 4.92 -10.64 -16.37
C ILE A 183 4.87 -11.52 -15.12
N ALA A 184 4.07 -11.14 -14.12
CA ALA A 184 3.93 -11.93 -12.90
C ALA A 184 3.36 -13.33 -13.18
N ALA A 185 2.37 -13.43 -14.05
CA ALA A 185 1.76 -14.71 -14.44
C ALA A 185 2.76 -15.61 -15.20
N GLU A 186 3.55 -15.05 -16.11
CA GLU A 186 4.58 -15.79 -16.86
C GLU A 186 5.66 -16.33 -15.92
N VAL A 187 6.19 -15.48 -15.03
CA VAL A 187 7.20 -15.90 -14.05
C VAL A 187 6.63 -16.97 -13.12
N SER A 188 5.38 -16.82 -12.68
CA SER A 188 4.71 -17.82 -11.84
C SER A 188 4.53 -19.16 -12.57
N ALA A 189 4.07 -19.15 -13.80
CA ALA A 189 3.92 -20.36 -14.61
C ALA A 189 5.26 -21.08 -14.78
N ASN A 190 6.33 -20.36 -15.10
CA ASN A 190 7.66 -20.92 -15.25
C ASN A 190 8.22 -21.50 -13.93
N ALA A 191 7.92 -20.85 -12.79
CA ALA A 191 8.28 -21.39 -11.47
C ALA A 191 7.59 -22.73 -11.19
N HIS A 192 6.30 -22.86 -11.54
CA HIS A 192 5.58 -24.14 -11.40
C HIS A 192 6.13 -25.22 -12.33
N VAL A 193 6.47 -24.88 -13.57
CA VAL A 193 7.15 -25.83 -14.49
C VAL A 193 8.46 -26.31 -13.88
N LYS A 194 9.25 -25.40 -13.31
CA LYS A 194 10.52 -25.76 -12.64
C LYS A 194 10.28 -26.63 -11.41
N ALA A 195 9.30 -26.32 -10.59
CA ALA A 195 8.91 -27.12 -9.45
C ALA A 195 8.53 -28.56 -9.87
N MET A 196 7.72 -28.70 -10.93
CA MET A 196 7.36 -30.02 -11.49
C MET A 196 8.59 -30.82 -11.97
N GLN A 197 9.55 -30.15 -12.59
CA GLN A 197 10.79 -30.80 -13.08
C GLN A 197 11.71 -31.20 -11.93
N THR A 198 11.75 -30.44 -10.86
CA THR A 198 12.60 -30.71 -9.68
C THR A 198 11.97 -31.75 -8.75
N CYS A 199 10.64 -31.81 -8.71
CA CYS A 199 9.89 -32.66 -7.80
C CYS A 199 10.20 -34.15 -8.02
N LYS A 200 10.71 -34.81 -6.95
CA LYS A 200 11.00 -36.25 -6.94
C LYS A 200 10.89 -36.81 -5.53
N PRO A 201 10.59 -38.10 -5.37
CA PRO A 201 10.59 -38.75 -4.07
C PRO A 201 11.92 -38.54 -3.33
N GLY A 202 11.81 -38.32 -2.03
CA GLY A 202 12.97 -38.10 -1.15
C GLY A 202 13.29 -36.64 -0.86
N LEU A 203 12.80 -35.69 -1.67
CA LEU A 203 12.86 -34.27 -1.33
C LEU A 203 11.83 -33.92 -0.24
N PHE A 204 12.03 -32.80 0.42
CA PHE A 204 11.07 -32.18 1.33
C PHE A 204 10.26 -31.09 0.63
N GLU A 205 9.05 -30.83 1.12
CA GLU A 205 8.16 -29.78 0.57
C GLU A 205 8.85 -28.41 0.54
N TYR A 206 9.58 -28.01 1.61
CA TYR A 206 10.34 -26.76 1.65
C TYR A 206 11.46 -26.67 0.58
N GLN A 207 11.95 -27.79 0.05
CA GLN A 207 12.94 -27.74 -1.01
C GLN A 207 12.30 -27.35 -2.36
N ILE A 208 11.05 -27.77 -2.57
CA ILE A 208 10.28 -27.31 -3.75
C ILE A 208 9.85 -25.86 -3.58
N GLU A 209 9.44 -25.45 -2.38
CA GLU A 209 9.19 -24.05 -2.05
C GLU A 209 10.41 -23.17 -2.37
N ALA A 210 11.60 -23.59 -1.96
CA ALA A 210 12.85 -22.86 -2.24
C ALA A 210 13.09 -22.66 -3.74
N GLU A 211 12.80 -23.65 -4.58
CA GLU A 211 12.93 -23.53 -6.03
C GLU A 211 11.96 -22.49 -6.63
N ILE A 212 10.72 -22.46 -6.15
CA ILE A 212 9.70 -21.49 -6.57
C ILE A 212 10.13 -20.07 -6.19
N ILE A 213 10.46 -19.87 -4.91
CA ILE A 213 10.88 -18.55 -4.38
C ILE A 213 12.16 -18.07 -5.07
N HIS A 214 13.14 -18.96 -5.26
CA HIS A 214 14.36 -18.65 -6.00
C HIS A 214 14.05 -18.15 -7.40
N HIS A 215 13.14 -18.83 -8.13
CA HIS A 215 12.75 -18.43 -9.48
C HIS A 215 12.09 -17.04 -9.48
N PHE A 216 11.20 -16.73 -8.51
CA PHE A 216 10.59 -15.41 -8.37
C PHE A 216 11.64 -14.33 -8.16
N ILE A 217 12.54 -14.53 -7.21
CA ILE A 217 13.56 -13.53 -6.84
C ILE A 217 14.54 -13.30 -8.01
N GLN A 218 14.95 -14.35 -8.73
CA GLN A 218 15.80 -14.22 -9.92
C GLN A 218 15.17 -13.37 -11.03
N ASN A 219 13.84 -13.34 -11.11
CA ASN A 219 13.09 -12.53 -12.05
C ASN A 219 12.65 -11.18 -11.49
N GLY A 220 13.22 -10.75 -10.35
CA GLY A 220 12.95 -9.46 -9.72
C GLY A 220 11.66 -9.39 -8.92
N LEU A 221 10.92 -10.49 -8.76
CA LEU A 221 9.70 -10.56 -7.97
C LEU A 221 10.04 -10.98 -6.53
N ARG A 222 10.31 -10.01 -5.67
CA ARG A 222 10.83 -10.25 -4.31
C ARG A 222 9.77 -10.54 -3.26
N ALA A 223 8.50 -10.31 -3.57
CA ALA A 223 7.39 -10.52 -2.64
C ALA A 223 6.35 -11.45 -3.27
N VAL A 224 5.87 -12.36 -2.47
CA VAL A 224 4.73 -13.23 -2.80
C VAL A 224 3.43 -12.64 -2.27
N ALA A 225 2.29 -13.02 -2.86
CA ALA A 225 0.98 -12.51 -2.44
C ALA A 225 0.52 -13.11 -1.08
N TYR A 226 0.94 -14.34 -0.78
CA TYR A 226 0.65 -15.09 0.43
C TYR A 226 1.76 -16.13 0.67
N PRO A 227 1.89 -16.67 1.89
CA PRO A 227 2.86 -17.73 2.18
C PRO A 227 2.72 -18.92 1.23
N SER A 228 3.82 -19.49 0.81
CA SER A 228 3.83 -20.62 -0.13
C SER A 228 3.08 -21.82 0.45
N ILE A 229 2.27 -22.47 -0.37
CA ILE A 229 1.59 -23.73 -0.07
C ILE A 229 2.21 -24.80 -0.96
N VAL A 230 3.01 -25.66 -0.34
CA VAL A 230 3.67 -26.78 -1.02
C VAL A 230 3.37 -28.04 -0.24
N ALA A 231 2.40 -28.81 -0.70
CA ALA A 231 1.81 -29.90 0.05
C ALA A 231 1.88 -31.23 -0.73
N ALA A 232 2.27 -32.28 -0.08
CA ALA A 232 2.34 -33.64 -0.62
C ALA A 232 1.41 -34.60 0.15
N GLY A 233 0.92 -35.63 -0.52
CA GLY A 233 0.07 -36.67 0.09
C GLY A 233 -1.13 -36.10 0.81
N LYS A 234 -1.28 -36.45 2.10
CA LYS A 234 -2.41 -35.99 2.94
C LYS A 234 -2.44 -34.46 3.16
N ASN A 235 -1.27 -33.80 3.14
CA ASN A 235 -1.16 -32.36 3.36
C ASN A 235 -1.85 -31.56 2.24
N ALA A 236 -1.89 -32.12 1.03
CA ALA A 236 -2.58 -31.53 -0.12
C ALA A 236 -4.12 -31.41 0.06
N CYS A 237 -4.67 -32.03 1.08
CA CYS A 237 -6.08 -31.89 1.47
C CYS A 237 -6.32 -30.70 2.43
N THR A 238 -5.28 -30.03 2.87
CA THR A 238 -5.35 -28.84 3.75
C THR A 238 -5.20 -27.58 2.92
N LEU A 239 -6.26 -26.76 2.82
CA LEU A 239 -6.30 -25.62 1.90
C LEU A 239 -5.23 -24.57 2.17
N HIS A 240 -4.91 -24.29 3.43
CA HIS A 240 -3.89 -23.29 3.81
C HIS A 240 -2.72 -23.94 4.56
N TYR A 241 -2.21 -25.03 4.01
CA TYR A 241 -1.02 -25.69 4.55
C TYR A 241 0.23 -24.88 4.21
N THR A 242 0.90 -24.35 5.21
CA THR A 242 2.09 -23.47 5.04
C THR A 242 3.34 -23.97 5.77
N GLU A 243 3.25 -25.13 6.43
CA GLU A 243 4.39 -25.70 7.17
C GLU A 243 5.48 -26.20 6.23
N ASN A 244 5.07 -26.83 5.11
CA ASN A 244 5.95 -27.30 4.02
C ASN A 244 7.12 -28.19 4.51
N VAL A 245 6.86 -29.10 5.47
CA VAL A 245 7.94 -29.85 6.18
C VAL A 245 8.01 -31.33 5.84
N ASP A 246 7.00 -31.91 5.24
CA ASP A 246 6.95 -33.34 4.99
C ASP A 246 7.82 -33.78 3.81
N LYS A 247 8.26 -35.04 3.86
CA LYS A 247 9.07 -35.65 2.82
C LYS A 247 8.19 -36.26 1.73
N LEU A 248 8.47 -35.94 0.48
CA LEU A 248 7.78 -36.48 -0.69
C LEU A 248 8.04 -37.98 -0.84
N LYS A 249 7.00 -38.75 -1.09
CA LYS A 249 7.06 -40.20 -1.31
C LYS A 249 6.59 -40.54 -2.74
N SER A 250 6.97 -41.70 -3.20
CA SER A 250 6.44 -42.21 -4.46
C SER A 250 4.93 -42.44 -4.34
N GLY A 251 4.15 -41.84 -5.24
CA GLY A 251 2.68 -41.94 -5.23
C GLY A 251 1.95 -40.83 -4.47
N ASP A 252 2.64 -39.88 -3.88
CA ASP A 252 2.03 -38.74 -3.13
C ASP A 252 1.25 -37.75 -4.01
N GLY A 253 0.99 -38.04 -5.25
CA GLY A 253 0.25 -37.12 -6.09
C GLY A 253 0.97 -35.75 -6.33
N LYS A 254 0.43 -34.93 -7.18
CA LYS A 254 1.03 -33.66 -7.55
C LYS A 254 0.82 -32.61 -6.46
N LEU A 255 1.81 -31.72 -6.38
CA LEU A 255 1.76 -30.46 -5.67
C LEU A 255 0.42 -29.74 -5.93
N GLY A 256 -0.28 -29.38 -4.87
CA GLY A 256 -1.47 -28.56 -4.91
C GLY A 256 -1.14 -27.08 -5.21
#